data_4f50c7b2e05f4c8318a7ba6bd63fadf3
#
_entry.id   4f50c7b2e05f4c8318a7ba6bd63fadf3
#
_cell.length_a   1.000
_cell.length_b   1.000
_cell.length_c   1.000
_cell.angle_alpha   90.00
_cell.angle_beta   90.00
_cell.angle_gamma   90.00
#
_symmetry.space_group_name_H-M   'P 1'
#
loop_
_entity.id
_entity.type
_entity.pdbx_description
1 polymer ?
#
loop_
_entity_poly.entity_id
_entity_poly.type
_entity_poly.pdbx_seq_one_letter_code
_entity_poly.pdbx_strand_id
1 'polypeptide(L)'
;MGRGTWSWIVPDGLWEIAKPLIPPSRVRPQGGGTQDTPDETLFAAIIYVLVSGCAWRQLPPCFGISKSTAHRRFLIWSRAGVWGRLHEAVLHRLDDAGLIDVTRVVLDTAHVRAKKGGEHTGPSPVDRGKPGSKMHVLSDANGLPLLVGVSAGNTHDSEGLKPMVEGHQTRHDPHRGRYFKPQRLHADKAYDRADLRKWLRGKRIGVRIARKGIESSERLGRRRWVIERTMSWLSGYRRLSPRYERDPRNYLAFLGLAAALCC
;
A
#
# COMPACT_ATOMS: atom_id res chain seq x y z
N MET A 1 -18.70 6.11 -24.59
CA MET A 1 -18.45 7.00 -23.43
C MET A 1 -17.18 7.78 -23.70
N GLY A 2 -17.23 9.12 -23.66
CA GLY A 2 -16.03 9.95 -23.86
C GLY A 2 -15.02 9.69 -22.74
N ARG A 3 -13.74 9.60 -23.10
CA ARG A 3 -12.66 9.49 -22.11
C ARG A 3 -12.69 10.70 -21.18
N GLY A 4 -12.68 10.49 -19.86
CA GLY A 4 -12.63 11.57 -18.87
C GLY A 4 -11.38 12.44 -19.03
N THR A 5 -11.44 13.68 -18.54
CA THR A 5 -10.35 14.68 -18.64
C THR A 5 -9.00 14.15 -18.17
N TRP A 6 -8.99 13.22 -17.21
CA TRP A 6 -7.78 12.67 -16.57
C TRP A 6 -7.48 11.21 -16.94
N SER A 7 -8.09 10.68 -18.01
CA SER A 7 -7.91 9.29 -18.46
C SER A 7 -6.47 8.90 -18.82
N TRP A 8 -5.58 9.88 -19.00
CA TRP A 8 -4.15 9.65 -19.23
C TRP A 8 -3.37 9.29 -17.94
N ILE A 9 -3.94 9.52 -16.75
CA ILE A 9 -3.28 9.26 -15.46
C ILE A 9 -4.16 8.51 -14.46
N VAL A 10 -5.48 8.65 -14.56
CA VAL A 10 -6.46 7.94 -13.72
C VAL A 10 -6.97 6.74 -14.50
N PRO A 11 -6.75 5.49 -14.03
CA PRO A 11 -7.33 4.31 -14.67
C PRO A 11 -8.84 4.37 -14.74
N ASP A 12 -9.40 3.80 -15.80
CA ASP A 12 -10.85 3.75 -16.03
C ASP A 12 -11.55 3.08 -14.84
N GLY A 13 -12.65 3.68 -14.38
CA GLY A 13 -13.45 3.17 -13.26
C GLY A 13 -12.86 3.42 -11.85
N LEU A 14 -11.61 3.84 -11.73
CA LEU A 14 -10.99 4.05 -10.41
C LEU A 14 -11.58 5.27 -9.70
N TRP A 15 -11.92 6.32 -10.44
CA TRP A 15 -12.55 7.51 -9.87
C TRP A 15 -13.94 7.20 -9.28
N GLU A 16 -14.73 6.40 -9.95
CA GLU A 16 -16.06 5.97 -9.49
C GLU A 16 -15.99 5.18 -8.17
N ILE A 17 -14.91 4.42 -7.96
CA ILE A 17 -14.65 3.73 -6.69
C ILE A 17 -14.19 4.72 -5.61
N ALA A 18 -13.35 5.69 -5.97
CA ALA A 18 -12.75 6.63 -5.02
C ALA A 18 -13.75 7.70 -4.55
N LYS A 19 -14.58 8.23 -5.46
CA LYS A 19 -15.50 9.34 -5.22
C LYS A 19 -16.35 9.22 -3.95
N PRO A 20 -17.04 8.11 -3.66
CA PRO A 20 -17.87 7.94 -2.46
C PRO A 20 -17.04 7.84 -1.16
N LEU A 21 -15.73 7.61 -1.25
CA LEU A 21 -14.85 7.48 -0.09
C LEU A 21 -14.28 8.82 0.37
N ILE A 22 -14.41 9.86 -0.47
CA ILE A 22 -13.88 11.18 -0.21
C ILE A 22 -14.77 11.92 0.79
N PRO A 23 -14.21 12.46 1.89
CA PRO A 23 -15.00 13.22 2.83
C PRO A 23 -15.48 14.53 2.18
N PRO A 24 -16.71 14.98 2.47
CA PRO A 24 -17.23 16.21 1.91
C PRO A 24 -16.39 17.43 2.33
N SER A 25 -16.29 18.39 1.44
CA SER A 25 -15.64 19.67 1.75
C SER A 25 -16.40 20.42 2.82
N ARG A 26 -15.68 21.06 3.73
CA ARG A 26 -16.31 21.91 4.74
C ARG A 26 -16.92 23.14 4.08
N VAL A 27 -18.22 23.29 4.17
CA VAL A 27 -18.94 24.51 3.79
C VAL A 27 -18.77 25.54 4.91
N ARG A 28 -18.44 26.78 4.55
CA ARG A 28 -18.40 27.88 5.53
C ARG A 28 -19.83 28.34 5.86
N PRO A 29 -20.23 28.38 7.13
CA PRO A 29 -21.61 28.77 7.51
C PRO A 29 -21.98 30.18 7.05
N GLN A 30 -21.00 31.08 6.93
CA GLN A 30 -21.19 32.50 6.57
C GLN A 30 -21.25 32.76 5.07
N GLY A 31 -21.17 31.72 4.23
CA GLY A 31 -21.02 31.91 2.78
C GLY A 31 -19.67 32.51 2.39
N GLY A 32 -19.48 32.74 1.11
CA GLY A 32 -18.23 33.29 0.57
C GLY A 32 -17.08 32.30 0.51
N GLY A 33 -16.15 32.56 -0.34
CA GLY A 33 -14.98 31.73 -0.60
C GLY A 33 -14.81 31.43 -2.08
N THR A 34 -13.64 30.97 -2.45
CA THR A 34 -13.33 30.51 -3.81
C THR A 34 -14.07 29.19 -4.07
N GLN A 35 -14.58 29.03 -5.29
CA GLN A 35 -15.18 27.76 -5.75
C GLN A 35 -14.27 26.56 -5.37
N ASP A 36 -14.87 25.50 -4.87
CA ASP A 36 -14.11 24.32 -4.46
C ASP A 36 -13.50 23.66 -5.70
N THR A 37 -12.22 23.31 -5.60
CA THR A 37 -11.52 22.60 -6.68
C THR A 37 -12.15 21.22 -6.86
N PRO A 38 -12.47 20.79 -8.09
CA PRO A 38 -13.03 19.46 -8.32
C PRO A 38 -12.16 18.35 -7.70
N ASP A 39 -12.79 17.48 -6.92
CA ASP A 39 -12.07 16.39 -6.23
C ASP A 39 -11.43 15.41 -7.24
N GLU A 40 -12.01 15.23 -8.42
CA GLU A 40 -11.42 14.40 -9.48
C GLU A 40 -10.08 14.96 -9.96
N THR A 41 -9.98 16.29 -10.13
CA THR A 41 -8.71 16.95 -10.49
C THR A 41 -7.66 16.79 -9.39
N LEU A 42 -8.08 16.92 -8.13
CA LEU A 42 -7.20 16.70 -6.98
C LEU A 42 -6.73 15.23 -6.91
N PHE A 43 -7.62 14.29 -7.17
CA PHE A 43 -7.31 12.86 -7.22
C PHE A 43 -6.27 12.55 -8.31
N ALA A 44 -6.48 13.06 -9.52
CA ALA A 44 -5.54 12.93 -10.63
C ALA A 44 -4.16 13.54 -10.30
N ALA A 45 -4.14 14.74 -9.70
CA ALA A 45 -2.90 15.39 -9.30
C ALA A 45 -2.13 14.60 -8.23
N ILE A 46 -2.82 13.96 -7.30
CA ILE A 46 -2.20 13.11 -6.27
C ILE A 46 -1.61 11.86 -6.90
N ILE A 47 -2.31 11.20 -7.83
CA ILE A 47 -1.77 10.07 -8.60
C ILE A 47 -0.52 10.52 -9.38
N TYR A 48 -0.56 11.69 -10.01
CA TYR A 48 0.60 12.22 -10.72
C TYR A 48 1.82 12.39 -9.80
N VAL A 49 1.63 12.94 -8.59
CA VAL A 49 2.72 13.05 -7.59
C VAL A 49 3.26 11.69 -7.19
N LEU A 50 2.39 10.68 -7.04
CA LEU A 50 2.81 9.31 -6.73
C LEU A 50 3.66 8.72 -7.86
N VAL A 51 3.19 8.80 -9.09
CA VAL A 51 3.84 8.20 -10.28
C VAL A 51 5.15 8.91 -10.61
N SER A 52 5.11 10.24 -10.72
CA SER A 52 6.27 11.05 -11.12
C SER A 52 7.32 11.21 -10.02
N GLY A 53 6.91 11.10 -8.75
CA GLY A 53 7.77 11.37 -7.59
C GLY A 53 8.11 12.84 -7.41
N CYS A 54 7.50 13.75 -8.14
CA CYS A 54 7.79 15.17 -8.07
C CYS A 54 7.49 15.76 -6.69
N ALA A 55 8.17 16.82 -6.32
CA ALA A 55 7.79 17.60 -5.14
C ALA A 55 6.46 18.31 -5.42
N TRP A 56 5.61 18.48 -4.39
CA TRP A 56 4.33 19.19 -4.53
C TRP A 56 4.46 20.56 -5.22
N ARG A 57 5.59 21.27 -4.96
CA ARG A 57 5.87 22.57 -5.62
C ARG A 57 6.10 22.49 -7.13
N GLN A 58 6.34 21.30 -7.64
CA GLN A 58 6.61 21.00 -9.05
C GLN A 58 5.41 20.38 -9.76
N LEU A 59 4.22 20.44 -9.13
CA LEU A 59 2.99 19.98 -9.75
C LEU A 59 2.74 20.77 -11.05
N PRO A 60 2.52 20.08 -12.19
CA PRO A 60 2.32 20.74 -13.48
C PRO A 60 1.12 21.69 -13.49
N PRO A 61 1.23 22.84 -14.20
CA PRO A 61 0.14 23.81 -14.32
C PRO A 61 -1.12 23.27 -15.00
N CYS A 62 -1.03 22.20 -15.80
CA CYS A 62 -2.17 21.60 -16.50
C CYS A 62 -3.30 21.13 -15.57
N PHE A 63 -3.00 20.88 -14.29
CA PHE A 63 -4.04 20.58 -13.31
C PHE A 63 -4.86 21.79 -12.87
N GLY A 64 -4.43 23.03 -13.17
CA GLY A 64 -5.15 24.26 -12.80
C GLY A 64 -5.32 24.48 -11.30
N ILE A 65 -4.56 23.77 -10.46
CA ILE A 65 -4.67 23.82 -8.99
C ILE A 65 -3.36 24.24 -8.34
N SER A 66 -3.47 24.90 -7.18
CA SER A 66 -2.29 25.28 -6.43
C SER A 66 -1.65 24.06 -5.74
N LYS A 67 -0.31 24.06 -5.67
CA LYS A 67 0.46 23.08 -4.90
C LYS A 67 -0.03 22.89 -3.45
N SER A 68 -0.41 24.00 -2.81
CA SER A 68 -0.89 24.01 -1.43
C SER A 68 -2.25 23.35 -1.30
N THR A 69 -3.14 23.56 -2.26
CA THR A 69 -4.46 22.94 -2.32
C THR A 69 -4.33 21.43 -2.50
N ALA A 70 -3.53 20.98 -3.47
CA ALA A 70 -3.30 19.56 -3.71
C ALA A 70 -2.71 18.85 -2.48
N HIS A 71 -1.65 19.42 -1.90
CA HIS A 71 -1.01 18.84 -0.70
C HIS A 71 -1.95 18.81 0.50
N ARG A 72 -2.68 19.89 0.76
CA ARG A 72 -3.65 19.95 1.87
C ARG A 72 -4.76 18.90 1.71
N ARG A 73 -5.31 18.71 0.51
CA ARG A 73 -6.32 17.67 0.24
C ARG A 73 -5.74 16.27 0.43
N PHE A 74 -4.54 16.02 -0.07
CA PHE A 74 -3.85 14.76 0.21
C PHE A 74 -3.76 14.45 1.71
N LEU A 75 -3.37 15.44 2.55
CA LEU A 75 -3.29 15.26 4.00
C LEU A 75 -4.67 14.99 4.63
N ILE A 76 -5.71 15.70 4.20
CA ILE A 76 -7.08 15.50 4.70
C ILE A 76 -7.56 14.08 4.35
N TRP A 77 -7.41 13.67 3.10
CA TRP A 77 -7.84 12.35 2.63
C TRP A 77 -7.03 11.22 3.26
N SER A 78 -5.73 11.43 3.48
CA SER A 78 -4.88 10.47 4.19
C SER A 78 -5.32 10.26 5.64
N ARG A 79 -5.62 11.34 6.37
CA ARG A 79 -6.15 11.26 7.73
C ARG A 79 -7.52 10.60 7.79
N ALA A 80 -8.35 10.80 6.78
CA ALA A 80 -9.65 10.16 6.64
C ALA A 80 -9.56 8.69 6.18
N GLY A 81 -8.35 8.17 5.88
CA GLY A 81 -8.16 6.78 5.48
C GLY A 81 -8.65 6.44 4.07
N VAL A 82 -8.84 7.45 3.20
CA VAL A 82 -9.38 7.26 1.84
C VAL A 82 -8.59 6.23 1.04
N TRP A 83 -7.27 6.29 1.09
CA TRP A 83 -6.41 5.44 0.25
C TRP A 83 -6.43 3.96 0.65
N GLY A 84 -6.50 3.68 1.95
CA GLY A 84 -6.67 2.31 2.43
C GLY A 84 -8.03 1.73 2.06
N ARG A 85 -9.10 2.53 2.22
CA ARG A 85 -10.46 2.12 1.81
C ARG A 85 -10.60 1.97 0.30
N LEU A 86 -9.91 2.81 -0.49
CA LEU A 86 -9.86 2.65 -1.94
C LEU A 86 -9.24 1.31 -2.33
N HIS A 87 -8.08 0.99 -1.75
CA HIS A 87 -7.43 -0.30 -1.99
C HIS A 87 -8.34 -1.47 -1.61
N GLU A 88 -8.99 -1.40 -0.45
CA GLU A 88 -9.95 -2.40 0.00
C GLU A 88 -11.15 -2.54 -0.96
N ALA A 89 -11.73 -1.43 -1.42
CA ALA A 89 -12.85 -1.44 -2.36
C ALA A 89 -12.46 -2.04 -3.73
N VAL A 90 -11.25 -1.79 -4.19
CA VAL A 90 -10.71 -2.44 -5.40
C VAL A 90 -10.56 -3.94 -5.18
N LEU A 91 -9.99 -4.37 -4.05
CA LEU A 91 -9.86 -5.80 -3.71
C LEU A 91 -11.21 -6.50 -3.64
N HIS A 92 -12.25 -5.87 -3.07
CA HIS A 92 -13.59 -6.46 -3.03
C HIS A 92 -14.17 -6.69 -4.43
N ARG A 93 -13.97 -5.74 -5.36
CA ARG A 93 -14.41 -5.91 -6.76
C ARG A 93 -13.66 -7.05 -7.47
N LEU A 94 -12.36 -7.18 -7.21
CA LEU A 94 -11.55 -8.27 -7.76
C LEU A 94 -11.97 -9.63 -7.18
N ASP A 95 -12.31 -9.69 -5.89
CA ASP A 95 -12.81 -10.92 -5.27
C ASP A 95 -14.19 -11.31 -5.82
N ASP A 96 -15.08 -10.34 -6.05
CA ASP A 96 -16.36 -10.57 -6.70
C ASP A 96 -16.23 -11.11 -8.12
N ALA A 97 -15.16 -10.73 -8.82
CA ALA A 97 -14.82 -11.25 -10.12
C ALA A 97 -14.04 -12.59 -10.08
N GLY A 98 -13.76 -13.13 -8.88
CA GLY A 98 -12.99 -14.36 -8.71
C GLY A 98 -11.50 -14.25 -9.05
N LEU A 99 -10.95 -13.03 -9.04
CA LEU A 99 -9.56 -12.75 -9.44
C LEU A 99 -8.57 -12.78 -8.27
N ILE A 100 -9.02 -12.91 -7.02
CA ILE A 100 -8.16 -13.04 -5.84
C ILE A 100 -7.98 -14.50 -5.46
N ASP A 101 -6.73 -14.95 -5.35
CA ASP A 101 -6.37 -16.30 -4.94
C ASP A 101 -5.65 -16.31 -3.58
N VAL A 102 -6.40 -16.55 -2.50
CA VAL A 102 -5.87 -16.68 -1.13
C VAL A 102 -5.49 -18.12 -0.74
N THR A 103 -5.48 -19.07 -1.67
CA THR A 103 -4.95 -20.43 -1.42
C THR A 103 -3.50 -20.37 -0.94
N ARG A 104 -2.80 -19.30 -1.35
CA ARG A 104 -1.45 -18.98 -0.96
C ARG A 104 -1.28 -17.47 -0.87
N VAL A 105 -0.74 -16.99 0.24
CA VAL A 105 -0.26 -15.61 0.34
C VAL A 105 1.24 -15.59 0.54
N VAL A 106 1.87 -14.52 0.08
CA VAL A 106 3.32 -14.33 0.22
C VAL A 106 3.57 -13.02 0.97
N LEU A 107 4.40 -13.09 2.00
CA LEU A 107 4.82 -11.94 2.80
C LEU A 107 6.30 -11.65 2.57
N ASP A 108 6.63 -10.41 2.28
CA ASP A 108 8.01 -9.95 2.16
C ASP A 108 8.14 -8.48 2.55
N THR A 109 9.40 -8.01 2.68
CA THR A 109 9.73 -6.62 3.02
C THR A 109 10.75 -6.04 2.07
N ALA A 110 10.66 -4.73 1.84
CA ALA A 110 11.69 -3.97 1.13
C ALA A 110 12.15 -2.78 1.95
N HIS A 111 13.47 -2.51 1.94
CA HIS A 111 14.04 -1.34 2.57
C HIS A 111 13.83 -0.09 1.72
N VAL A 112 13.45 1.00 2.36
CA VAL A 112 13.25 2.30 1.72
C VAL A 112 14.02 3.35 2.50
N ARG A 113 14.88 4.12 1.81
CA ARG A 113 15.61 5.22 2.43
C ARG A 113 14.66 6.34 2.84
N ALA A 114 14.72 6.77 4.11
CA ALA A 114 13.94 7.89 4.62
C ALA A 114 14.75 9.19 4.54
N LYS A 115 14.53 9.98 3.48
CA LYS A 115 15.32 11.19 3.19
C LYS A 115 15.22 12.28 4.25
N LYS A 116 14.09 12.35 4.94
CA LYS A 116 13.79 13.40 5.94
C LYS A 116 13.61 12.85 7.36
N GLY A 117 13.90 11.56 7.58
CA GLY A 117 13.61 10.92 8.87
C GLY A 117 12.12 10.91 9.19
N GLY A 118 11.78 10.96 10.48
CA GLY A 118 10.40 10.96 10.98
C GLY A 118 10.05 9.65 11.71
N GLU A 119 8.80 9.50 12.07
CA GLU A 119 8.31 8.28 12.72
C GLU A 119 8.46 7.06 11.82
N HIS A 120 8.56 5.86 12.39
CA HIS A 120 8.86 4.61 11.70
C HIS A 120 10.12 4.70 10.82
N THR A 121 11.14 5.40 11.34
CA THR A 121 12.46 5.50 10.75
C THR A 121 13.50 4.97 11.74
N GLY A 122 14.46 4.20 11.25
CA GLY A 122 15.57 3.67 12.03
C GLY A 122 16.80 3.43 11.15
N PRO A 123 17.97 3.12 11.74
CA PRO A 123 19.17 2.81 10.99
C PRO A 123 18.96 1.60 10.09
N SER A 124 19.18 1.77 8.78
CA SER A 124 19.04 0.69 7.81
C SER A 124 20.26 -0.22 7.81
N PRO A 125 20.12 -1.53 8.08
CA PRO A 125 21.25 -2.45 8.04
C PRO A 125 21.81 -2.66 6.61
N VAL A 126 21.01 -2.35 5.57
CA VAL A 126 21.40 -2.51 4.18
C VAL A 126 21.91 -1.21 3.53
N ASP A 127 21.77 -0.05 4.20
CA ASP A 127 22.25 1.25 3.70
C ASP A 127 23.15 1.95 4.73
N ARG A 128 24.15 1.23 5.25
CA ARG A 128 25.22 1.74 6.13
C ARG A 128 24.69 2.55 7.32
N GLY A 129 23.62 2.11 7.95
CA GLY A 129 23.01 2.80 9.10
C GLY A 129 22.26 4.09 8.77
N LYS A 130 22.10 4.45 7.50
CA LYS A 130 21.32 5.64 7.12
C LYS A 130 19.85 5.47 7.51
N PRO A 131 19.14 6.59 7.80
CA PRO A 131 17.74 6.53 8.14
C PRO A 131 16.91 5.85 7.05
N GLY A 132 16.20 4.79 7.42
CA GLY A 132 15.38 3.99 6.53
C GLY A 132 14.08 3.53 7.18
N SER A 133 13.15 3.12 6.34
CA SER A 133 11.91 2.42 6.72
C SER A 133 11.86 1.08 5.99
N LYS A 134 11.00 0.19 6.44
CA LYS A 134 10.64 -1.04 5.73
C LYS A 134 9.22 -0.94 5.22
N MET A 135 9.04 -1.26 3.96
CA MET A 135 7.74 -1.50 3.34
C MET A 135 7.44 -2.99 3.48
N HIS A 136 6.32 -3.33 4.10
CA HIS A 136 5.81 -4.71 4.21
C HIS A 136 4.72 -4.89 3.16
N VAL A 137 4.74 -6.02 2.47
CA VAL A 137 3.72 -6.36 1.49
C VAL A 137 3.27 -7.80 1.68
N LEU A 138 1.96 -7.99 1.81
CA LEU A 138 1.30 -9.28 1.73
C LEU A 138 0.59 -9.36 0.39
N SER A 139 0.97 -10.31 -0.47
CA SER A 139 0.31 -10.54 -1.76
C SER A 139 -0.47 -11.83 -1.76
N ASP A 140 -1.42 -11.94 -2.69
CA ASP A 140 -2.09 -13.18 -3.03
C ASP A 140 -1.18 -14.14 -3.84
N ALA A 141 -1.70 -15.26 -4.30
CA ALA A 141 -0.95 -16.24 -5.09
C ALA A 141 -0.50 -15.70 -6.45
N ASN A 142 -1.19 -14.69 -6.98
CA ASN A 142 -0.93 -14.07 -8.28
C ASN A 142 -0.08 -12.80 -8.20
N GLY A 143 0.19 -12.32 -6.98
CA GLY A 143 1.00 -11.12 -6.74
C GLY A 143 0.18 -9.85 -6.58
N LEU A 144 -1.14 -9.93 -6.47
CA LEU A 144 -1.95 -8.77 -6.11
C LEU A 144 -1.65 -8.35 -4.66
N PRO A 145 -1.30 -7.09 -4.39
CA PRO A 145 -1.04 -6.63 -3.03
C PRO A 145 -2.34 -6.62 -2.21
N LEU A 146 -2.46 -7.52 -1.24
CA LEU A 146 -3.62 -7.63 -0.35
C LEU A 146 -3.55 -6.65 0.82
N LEU A 147 -2.35 -6.44 1.36
CA LEU A 147 -2.09 -5.51 2.44
C LEU A 147 -0.70 -4.93 2.31
N VAL A 148 -0.56 -3.67 2.70
CA VAL A 148 0.72 -2.98 2.78
C VAL A 148 0.90 -2.35 4.15
N GLY A 149 2.14 -2.27 4.60
CA GLY A 149 2.50 -1.72 5.91
C GLY A 149 3.86 -1.02 5.91
N VAL A 150 4.17 -0.30 6.97
CA VAL A 150 5.45 0.37 7.16
C VAL A 150 5.96 0.20 8.58
N SER A 151 7.28 -0.03 8.71
CA SER A 151 7.98 -0.04 10.00
C SER A 151 9.33 0.68 9.90
N ALA A 152 10.02 0.83 11.03
CA ALA A 152 11.37 1.38 11.04
C ALA A 152 12.36 0.44 10.34
N GLY A 153 13.42 0.99 9.73
CA GLY A 153 14.40 0.24 8.97
C GLY A 153 15.14 -0.84 9.77
N ASN A 154 15.29 -0.63 11.07
CA ASN A 154 15.91 -1.59 12.01
C ASN A 154 14.94 -2.59 12.65
N THR A 155 13.63 -2.48 12.39
CA THR A 155 12.66 -3.49 12.86
C THR A 155 12.94 -4.81 12.16
N HIS A 156 12.98 -5.92 12.89
CA HIS A 156 13.18 -7.23 12.28
C HIS A 156 11.97 -7.63 11.43
N ASP A 157 12.18 -8.22 10.25
CA ASP A 157 11.11 -8.54 9.30
C ASP A 157 9.99 -9.39 9.91
N SER A 158 10.38 -10.34 10.77
CA SER A 158 9.45 -11.23 11.48
C SER A 158 8.42 -10.50 12.35
N GLU A 159 8.71 -9.27 12.82
CA GLU A 159 7.77 -8.48 13.61
C GLU A 159 6.58 -8.00 12.77
N GLY A 160 6.76 -7.88 11.45
CA GLY A 160 5.70 -7.54 10.53
C GLY A 160 4.67 -8.65 10.29
N LEU A 161 5.00 -9.93 10.57
CA LEU A 161 4.15 -11.06 10.17
C LEU A 161 2.76 -11.00 10.82
N LYS A 162 2.70 -10.90 12.15
CA LYS A 162 1.41 -10.88 12.86
C LYS A 162 0.54 -9.68 12.45
N PRO A 163 1.04 -8.42 12.48
CA PRO A 163 0.26 -7.26 12.06
C PRO A 163 -0.25 -7.38 10.61
N MET A 164 0.56 -7.92 9.69
CA MET A 164 0.16 -8.06 8.29
C MET A 164 -0.93 -9.12 8.11
N VAL A 165 -0.85 -10.25 8.80
CA VAL A 165 -1.88 -11.30 8.74
C VAL A 165 -3.16 -10.86 9.44
N GLU A 166 -3.07 -10.22 10.60
CA GLU A 166 -4.24 -9.73 11.34
C GLU A 166 -4.92 -8.58 10.60
N GLY A 167 -4.16 -7.61 10.08
CA GLY A 167 -4.69 -6.52 9.28
C GLY A 167 -5.39 -7.00 8.02
N HIS A 168 -4.90 -8.06 7.39
CA HIS A 168 -5.57 -8.70 6.25
C HIS A 168 -6.88 -9.39 6.66
N GLN A 169 -6.89 -10.12 7.77
CA GLN A 169 -8.08 -10.82 8.24
C GLN A 169 -9.22 -9.88 8.68
N THR A 170 -8.92 -8.64 9.05
CA THR A 170 -9.94 -7.62 9.38
C THR A 170 -10.57 -6.99 8.15
N ARG A 171 -9.97 -7.13 6.98
CA ARG A 171 -10.52 -6.68 5.70
C ARG A 171 -11.48 -7.73 5.17
N HIS A 172 -12.71 -7.73 5.65
CA HIS A 172 -13.76 -8.62 5.15
C HIS A 172 -14.91 -7.80 4.57
N ASP A 173 -15.66 -8.41 3.67
CA ASP A 173 -16.90 -7.85 3.19
C ASP A 173 -18.00 -8.05 4.29
N PRO A 174 -18.42 -6.98 4.97
CA PRO A 174 -19.42 -7.11 6.04
C PRO A 174 -20.79 -7.58 5.54
N HIS A 175 -21.10 -7.40 4.25
CA HIS A 175 -22.37 -7.81 3.65
C HIS A 175 -22.38 -9.27 3.23
N ARG A 176 -21.21 -9.86 2.96
CA ARG A 176 -21.08 -11.23 2.46
C ARG A 176 -20.42 -12.19 3.45
N GLY A 177 -19.97 -11.69 4.59
CA GLY A 177 -19.28 -12.50 5.61
C GLY A 177 -17.98 -13.15 5.12
N ARG A 178 -17.41 -12.66 4.01
CA ARG A 178 -16.20 -13.21 3.44
C ARG A 178 -14.99 -12.71 4.20
N TYR A 179 -14.10 -13.64 4.48
CA TYR A 179 -12.79 -13.34 5.04
C TYR A 179 -11.75 -13.75 4.01
N PHE A 180 -10.87 -12.86 3.66
CA PHE A 180 -9.68 -13.19 2.86
C PHE A 180 -8.69 -14.02 3.68
N LYS A 181 -9.17 -15.13 4.27
CA LYS A 181 -8.33 -15.98 5.10
C LYS A 181 -7.36 -16.77 4.25
N PRO A 182 -6.04 -16.56 4.39
CA PRO A 182 -5.07 -17.32 3.63
C PRO A 182 -5.07 -18.79 4.08
N GLN A 183 -5.04 -19.71 3.11
CA GLN A 183 -4.87 -21.13 3.40
C GLN A 183 -3.42 -21.45 3.79
N ARG A 184 -2.44 -20.81 3.13
CA ARG A 184 -1.00 -21.00 3.38
C ARG A 184 -0.28 -19.66 3.31
N LEU A 185 0.68 -19.46 4.19
CA LEU A 185 1.56 -18.30 4.18
C LEU A 185 2.98 -18.70 3.80
N HIS A 186 3.50 -18.08 2.77
CA HIS A 186 4.88 -18.18 2.32
C HIS A 186 5.67 -16.95 2.76
N ALA A 187 6.84 -17.17 3.33
CA ALA A 187 7.79 -16.11 3.66
C ALA A 187 9.22 -16.69 3.68
N ASP A 188 10.19 -15.80 3.69
CA ASP A 188 11.58 -16.19 3.70
C ASP A 188 12.06 -16.67 5.09
N LYS A 189 13.35 -17.06 5.18
CA LYS A 189 13.98 -17.54 6.41
C LYS A 189 14.13 -16.47 7.51
N ALA A 190 13.97 -15.18 7.19
CA ALA A 190 13.97 -14.13 8.21
C ALA A 190 12.74 -14.23 9.13
N TYR A 191 11.67 -14.85 8.64
CA TYR A 191 10.45 -15.11 9.40
C TYR A 191 10.48 -16.46 10.15
N ASP A 192 11.58 -17.23 10.07
CA ASP A 192 11.68 -18.57 10.70
C ASP A 192 11.87 -18.48 12.22
N ARG A 193 10.74 -18.36 12.92
CA ARG A 193 10.63 -18.34 14.38
C ARG A 193 9.59 -19.36 14.84
N ALA A 194 9.90 -20.10 15.89
CA ALA A 194 9.03 -21.15 16.42
C ALA A 194 7.67 -20.61 16.91
N ASP A 195 7.68 -19.44 17.56
CA ASP A 195 6.47 -18.76 18.04
C ASP A 195 5.55 -18.33 16.89
N LEU A 196 6.10 -17.82 15.77
CA LEU A 196 5.32 -17.44 14.60
C LEU A 196 4.71 -18.66 13.90
N ARG A 197 5.48 -19.75 13.80
CA ARG A 197 4.94 -21.02 13.26
C ARG A 197 3.82 -21.58 14.12
N LYS A 198 3.96 -21.55 15.45
CA LYS A 198 2.91 -21.97 16.39
C LYS A 198 1.66 -21.07 16.23
N TRP A 199 1.86 -19.77 16.18
CA TRP A 199 0.77 -18.79 16.01
C TRP A 199 -0.02 -18.99 14.71
N LEU A 200 0.68 -19.14 13.56
CA LEU A 200 0.03 -19.42 12.27
C LEU A 200 -0.78 -20.72 12.28
N ARG A 201 -0.25 -21.79 12.89
CA ARG A 201 -0.98 -23.05 13.06
C ARG A 201 -2.24 -22.85 13.91
N GLY A 202 -2.15 -22.09 15.00
CA GLY A 202 -3.29 -21.70 15.83
C GLY A 202 -4.37 -20.96 15.06
N LYS A 203 -3.98 -20.14 14.08
CA LYS A 203 -4.88 -19.47 13.11
C LYS A 203 -5.38 -20.42 12.00
N ARG A 204 -4.99 -21.69 11.98
CA ARG A 204 -5.26 -22.66 10.89
C ARG A 204 -4.74 -22.19 9.54
N ILE A 205 -3.57 -21.56 9.51
CA ILE A 205 -2.86 -21.15 8.30
C ILE A 205 -1.67 -22.07 8.08
N GLY A 206 -1.61 -22.69 6.92
CA GLY A 206 -0.50 -23.59 6.54
C GLY A 206 0.82 -22.82 6.47
N VAL A 207 1.83 -23.28 7.21
CA VAL A 207 3.13 -22.59 7.31
C VAL A 207 4.06 -23.05 6.21
N ARG A 208 4.50 -22.14 5.36
CA ARG A 208 5.47 -22.33 4.28
C ARG A 208 6.62 -21.30 4.37
N ILE A 209 7.08 -21.09 5.60
CA ILE A 209 8.25 -20.26 5.88
C ILE A 209 9.52 -21.11 5.66
N ALA A 210 10.49 -20.56 4.94
CA ALA A 210 11.77 -21.22 4.73
C ALA A 210 12.48 -21.51 6.06
N ARG A 211 13.12 -22.69 6.20
CA ARG A 211 13.86 -23.05 7.39
C ARG A 211 15.32 -22.63 7.28
N LYS A 212 15.84 -22.01 8.33
CA LYS A 212 17.25 -21.67 8.43
C LYS A 212 18.08 -22.97 8.41
N GLY A 213 19.09 -23.04 7.54
CA GLY A 213 20.03 -24.15 7.43
C GLY A 213 19.53 -25.43 6.73
N ILE A 214 18.25 -25.49 6.29
CA ILE A 214 17.69 -26.71 5.70
C ILE A 214 17.29 -26.51 4.22
N GLU A 215 16.74 -25.36 3.83
CA GLU A 215 16.21 -25.18 2.49
C GLU A 215 17.16 -24.42 1.57
N SER A 216 17.36 -24.96 0.34
CA SER A 216 18.16 -24.30 -0.69
C SER A 216 17.42 -23.07 -1.25
N SER A 217 18.17 -22.04 -1.65
CA SER A 217 17.64 -20.83 -2.28
C SER A 217 16.89 -21.12 -3.59
N GLU A 218 17.27 -22.17 -4.30
CA GLU A 218 16.69 -22.53 -5.61
C GLU A 218 15.23 -23.01 -5.55
N ARG A 219 14.85 -23.78 -4.52
CA ARG A 219 13.47 -24.26 -4.36
C ARG A 219 12.52 -23.17 -3.89
N LEU A 220 13.01 -22.19 -3.16
CA LEU A 220 12.25 -21.05 -2.66
C LEU A 220 11.95 -20.04 -3.78
N GLY A 221 12.86 -19.87 -4.73
CA GLY A 221 12.74 -18.91 -5.84
C GLY A 221 11.49 -19.13 -6.69
N ARG A 222 11.09 -20.38 -6.94
CA ARG A 222 9.94 -20.71 -7.81
C ARG A 222 8.59 -20.15 -7.37
N ARG A 223 8.42 -19.79 -6.08
CA ARG A 223 7.14 -19.28 -5.56
C ARG A 223 7.25 -17.86 -5.01
N ARG A 224 8.47 -17.36 -4.82
CA ARG A 224 8.75 -16.03 -4.30
C ARG A 224 8.86 -14.96 -5.38
N TRP A 225 9.18 -15.33 -6.62
CA TRP A 225 9.26 -14.36 -7.72
C TRP A 225 8.00 -13.49 -7.85
N VAL A 226 6.86 -14.03 -7.42
CA VAL A 226 5.57 -13.32 -7.44
C VAL A 226 5.62 -12.06 -6.55
N ILE A 227 6.11 -12.18 -5.30
CA ILE A 227 6.22 -11.03 -4.39
C ILE A 227 7.33 -10.07 -4.82
N GLU A 228 8.42 -10.58 -5.41
CA GLU A 228 9.49 -9.75 -5.96
C GLU A 228 8.96 -8.87 -7.11
N ARG A 229 8.11 -9.43 -7.97
CA ARG A 229 7.39 -8.69 -9.00
C ARG A 229 6.47 -7.62 -8.40
N THR A 230 5.69 -7.94 -7.37
CA THR A 230 4.82 -6.99 -6.67
C THR A 230 5.64 -5.85 -6.05
N MET A 231 6.75 -6.17 -5.41
CA MET A 231 7.69 -5.17 -4.88
C MET A 231 8.25 -4.28 -5.98
N SER A 232 8.57 -4.86 -7.13
CA SER A 232 9.05 -4.11 -8.31
C SER A 232 7.98 -3.14 -8.81
N TRP A 233 6.72 -3.56 -8.92
CA TRP A 233 5.62 -2.68 -9.31
C TRP A 233 5.46 -1.50 -8.34
N LEU A 234 5.43 -1.78 -7.03
CA LEU A 234 5.32 -0.73 -6.01
C LEU A 234 6.53 0.22 -6.03
N SER A 235 7.73 -0.30 -6.21
CA SER A 235 8.97 0.51 -6.32
C SER A 235 9.03 1.34 -7.59
N GLY A 236 8.28 0.99 -8.62
CA GLY A 236 8.11 1.76 -9.86
C GLY A 236 7.43 3.11 -9.63
N TYR A 237 6.64 3.26 -8.59
CA TYR A 237 6.07 4.55 -8.20
C TYR A 237 7.15 5.41 -7.55
N ARG A 238 7.66 6.40 -8.26
CA ARG A 238 8.82 7.19 -7.86
C ARG A 238 8.68 7.90 -6.50
N ARG A 239 7.44 8.18 -6.07
CA ARG A 239 7.18 8.79 -4.76
C ARG A 239 7.45 7.84 -3.60
N LEU A 240 7.41 6.53 -3.82
CA LEU A 240 7.66 5.53 -2.80
C LEU A 240 9.16 5.26 -2.58
N SER A 241 10.02 5.58 -3.54
CA SER A 241 11.46 5.33 -3.46
C SER A 241 12.27 6.56 -3.87
N PRO A 242 12.79 7.32 -2.89
CA PRO A 242 12.79 7.15 -1.44
C PRO A 242 11.57 7.75 -0.73
N ARG A 243 11.41 7.44 0.58
CA ARG A 243 10.41 8.05 1.44
C ARG A 243 10.79 9.49 1.78
N TYR A 244 9.88 10.43 1.49
CA TYR A 244 10.01 11.85 1.84
C TYR A 244 9.09 12.26 3.00
N GLU A 245 8.08 11.47 3.29
CA GLU A 245 7.05 11.73 4.28
C GLU A 245 7.59 11.44 5.69
N ARG A 246 7.59 12.47 6.57
CA ARG A 246 7.98 12.30 7.98
C ARG A 246 6.93 11.53 8.78
N ASP A 247 5.65 11.82 8.50
CA ASP A 247 4.52 11.10 9.07
C ASP A 247 4.33 9.77 8.31
N PRO A 248 4.42 8.61 8.97
CA PRO A 248 4.26 7.30 8.33
C PRO A 248 2.89 7.10 7.71
N ARG A 249 1.84 7.78 8.23
CA ARG A 249 0.49 7.71 7.66
C ARG A 249 0.45 8.26 6.25
N ASN A 250 1.20 9.32 5.96
CA ASN A 250 1.27 9.90 4.62
C ASN A 250 2.05 9.01 3.64
N TYR A 251 3.10 8.33 4.11
CA TYR A 251 3.79 7.34 3.30
C TYR A 251 2.90 6.12 3.03
N LEU A 252 2.22 5.61 4.07
CA LEU A 252 1.27 4.50 3.95
C LEU A 252 0.08 4.87 3.05
N ALA A 253 -0.34 6.13 3.03
CA ALA A 253 -1.35 6.64 2.12
C ALA A 253 -0.93 6.51 0.64
N PHE A 254 0.28 6.93 0.29
CA PHE A 254 0.83 6.73 -1.04
C PHE A 254 1.02 5.24 -1.37
N LEU A 255 1.47 4.45 -0.40
CA LEU A 255 1.65 3.01 -0.59
C LEU A 255 0.30 2.29 -0.81
N GLY A 256 -0.75 2.68 -0.08
CA GLY A 256 -2.11 2.17 -0.28
C GLY A 256 -2.70 2.55 -1.64
N LEU A 257 -2.47 3.80 -2.08
CA LEU A 257 -2.87 4.23 -3.43
C LEU A 257 -2.11 3.45 -4.51
N ALA A 258 -0.81 3.26 -4.35
CA ALA A 258 -0.01 2.46 -5.28
C ALA A 258 -0.48 1.00 -5.33
N ALA A 259 -0.82 0.41 -4.18
CA ALA A 259 -1.38 -0.93 -4.11
C ALA A 259 -2.73 -1.03 -4.85
N ALA A 260 -3.60 -0.03 -4.72
CA ALA A 260 -4.85 0.03 -5.49
C ALA A 260 -4.62 0.14 -7.00
N LEU A 261 -3.57 0.86 -7.43
CA LEU A 261 -3.20 1.00 -8.84
C LEU A 261 -2.50 -0.24 -9.42
N CYS A 262 -1.96 -1.12 -8.57
CA CYS A 262 -1.38 -2.41 -8.97
C CYS A 262 -2.43 -3.51 -9.13
N CYS A 263 -3.60 -3.32 -8.56
CA CYS A 263 -4.75 -4.21 -8.67
C CYS A 263 -5.62 -3.86 -9.90
#